data_a07ce74c7ae57a0fbba2ca4533cd3b98
#
_entry.id   a07ce74c7ae57a0fbba2ca4533cd3b98
#
_cell.length_a   1.000
_cell.length_b   1.000
_cell.length_c   1.000
_cell.angle_alpha   90.00
_cell.angle_beta   90.00
_cell.angle_gamma   90.00
#
_symmetry.space_group_name_H-M   'P 1'
#
loop_
_entity.id
_entity.type
_entity.pdbx_description
1 polymer ?
#
loop_
_entity_poly.entity_id
_entity_poly.type
_entity_poly.pdbx_seq_one_letter_code
_entity_poly.pdbx_strand_id
1 'polypeptide(L)'
;MSHTYILIDQGNSRLKVALATDVQLYPTRLYPEPPSSDQLLELLRMYQLPEQPLYAIYSSVGEREAPWLEPIKGICQRFVTLDAETPLPLAEVQYDRQCLGVDRIASVVGVAQLTTEPSLVIDIGTAITYDLLLPERRYMGGNISPGPELRLQALHDYTARLPRVPWSDIQSHLDLWYQELGEQTDQAIWLGVARSIVHEIDSYIEGLRKRYPSLEVWITGGYAVDFVKWLKYPTFVETNLVERGLRDILQYQVARSHDS
;
A
#
# COMPACT_ATOMS: atom_id res chain seq x y z
N MET A 1 20.40 -20.34 -7.33
CA MET A 1 20.36 -19.26 -8.34
C MET A 1 19.52 -18.16 -7.76
N SER A 2 19.90 -16.90 -7.93
CA SER A 2 19.07 -15.78 -7.43
C SER A 2 17.91 -15.56 -8.40
N HIS A 3 16.69 -15.52 -7.89
CA HIS A 3 15.51 -15.23 -8.69
C HIS A 3 15.35 -13.73 -8.87
N THR A 4 14.78 -13.32 -10.01
CA THR A 4 14.42 -11.94 -10.29
C THR A 4 12.90 -11.82 -10.37
N TYR A 5 12.35 -10.81 -9.68
CA TYR A 5 10.93 -10.58 -9.56
C TYR A 5 10.55 -9.22 -10.13
N ILE A 6 9.47 -9.18 -10.90
CA ILE A 6 8.76 -7.96 -11.32
C ILE A 6 7.47 -7.86 -10.52
N LEU A 7 7.33 -6.78 -9.77
CA LEU A 7 6.20 -6.51 -8.89
C LEU A 7 5.40 -5.37 -9.50
N ILE A 8 4.16 -5.63 -9.89
CA ILE A 8 3.30 -4.66 -10.57
C ILE A 8 2.08 -4.42 -9.69
N ASP A 9 1.90 -3.17 -9.25
CA ASP A 9 0.77 -2.73 -8.45
C ASP A 9 -0.01 -1.63 -9.17
N GLN A 10 -1.22 -1.96 -9.61
CA GLN A 10 -2.16 -1.03 -10.22
C GLN A 10 -3.21 -0.59 -9.21
N GLY A 11 -2.92 0.51 -8.53
CA GLY A 11 -3.88 1.18 -7.67
C GLY A 11 -4.89 2.03 -8.45
N ASN A 12 -5.80 2.69 -7.73
CA ASN A 12 -6.82 3.57 -8.35
C ASN A 12 -6.24 4.75 -9.12
N SER A 13 -5.11 5.29 -8.66
CA SER A 13 -4.54 6.54 -9.19
C SER A 13 -3.18 6.37 -9.86
N ARG A 14 -2.50 5.24 -9.66
CA ARG A 14 -1.10 5.08 -10.08
C ARG A 14 -0.80 3.62 -10.40
N LEU A 15 -0.01 3.41 -11.45
CA LEU A 15 0.64 2.15 -11.74
C LEU A 15 2.09 2.20 -11.21
N LYS A 16 2.42 1.25 -10.36
CA LYS A 16 3.74 1.11 -9.75
C LYS A 16 4.40 -0.17 -10.22
N VAL A 17 5.69 -0.11 -10.49
CA VAL A 17 6.50 -1.28 -10.76
C VAL A 17 7.76 -1.23 -9.92
N ALA A 18 8.05 -2.32 -9.23
CA ALA A 18 9.32 -2.54 -8.54
C ALA A 18 9.98 -3.82 -9.05
N LEU A 19 11.30 -3.84 -9.01
CA LEU A 19 12.09 -5.05 -9.19
C LEU A 19 12.52 -5.57 -7.83
N ALA A 20 12.69 -6.88 -7.72
CA ALA A 20 13.23 -7.48 -6.52
C ALA A 20 14.08 -8.71 -6.84
N THR A 21 14.92 -9.09 -5.88
CA THR A 21 15.54 -10.40 -5.77
C THR A 21 15.02 -11.12 -4.53
N ASP A 22 15.53 -12.32 -4.25
CA ASP A 22 15.16 -13.06 -3.04
C ASP A 22 15.37 -12.25 -1.75
N VAL A 23 16.31 -11.30 -1.76
CA VAL A 23 16.75 -10.56 -0.55
C VAL A 23 16.60 -9.05 -0.65
N GLN A 24 16.52 -8.48 -1.86
CA GLN A 24 16.54 -7.05 -2.09
C GLN A 24 15.31 -6.57 -2.87
N LEU A 25 14.74 -5.45 -2.45
CA LEU A 25 13.74 -4.68 -3.17
C LEU A 25 14.41 -3.42 -3.75
N TYR A 26 14.20 -3.17 -5.03
CA TYR A 26 14.71 -1.99 -5.73
C TYR A 26 13.69 -0.86 -5.71
N PRO A 27 14.11 0.40 -5.93
CA PRO A 27 13.20 1.54 -5.90
C PRO A 27 12.01 1.37 -6.83
N THR A 28 10.81 1.60 -6.28
CA THR A 28 9.55 1.57 -7.02
C THR A 28 9.50 2.72 -8.03
N ARG A 29 9.08 2.41 -9.25
CA ARG A 29 8.84 3.37 -10.31
C ARG A 29 7.36 3.57 -10.54
N LEU A 30 6.98 4.83 -10.78
CA LEU A 30 5.63 5.21 -11.15
C LEU A 30 5.56 5.30 -12.68
N TYR A 31 4.55 4.70 -13.26
CA TYR A 31 4.29 4.72 -14.69
C TYR A 31 2.95 5.42 -14.95
N PRO A 32 2.93 6.48 -15.78
CA PRO A 32 1.68 7.13 -16.20
C PRO A 32 0.87 6.24 -17.14
N GLU A 33 1.56 5.38 -17.90
CA GLU A 33 1.00 4.38 -18.81
C GLU A 33 1.69 3.03 -18.57
N PRO A 34 1.04 1.90 -18.87
CA PRO A 34 1.63 0.58 -18.69
C PRO A 34 2.96 0.43 -19.42
N PRO A 35 4.02 -0.07 -18.75
CA PRO A 35 5.31 -0.28 -19.39
C PRO A 35 5.28 -1.45 -20.37
N SER A 36 6.04 -1.36 -21.45
CA SER A 36 6.28 -2.48 -22.34
C SER A 36 7.25 -3.51 -21.72
N SER A 37 7.26 -4.73 -22.25
CA SER A 37 8.25 -5.75 -21.85
C SER A 37 9.68 -5.27 -22.06
N ASP A 38 9.96 -4.53 -23.15
CA ASP A 38 11.30 -4.01 -23.43
C ASP A 38 11.75 -2.98 -22.38
N GLN A 39 10.85 -2.10 -21.94
CA GLN A 39 11.14 -1.15 -20.87
C GLN A 39 11.44 -1.86 -19.53
N LEU A 40 10.78 -2.98 -19.24
CA LEU A 40 11.07 -3.79 -18.06
C LEU A 40 12.41 -4.51 -18.17
N LEU A 41 12.75 -5.05 -19.35
CA LEU A 41 14.05 -5.66 -19.60
C LEU A 41 15.19 -4.62 -19.52
N GLU A 42 14.98 -3.41 -20.02
CA GLU A 42 15.93 -2.31 -19.88
C GLU A 42 16.12 -1.95 -18.39
N LEU A 43 15.05 -1.92 -17.61
CA LEU A 43 15.11 -1.69 -16.17
C LEU A 43 15.91 -2.77 -15.44
N LEU A 44 15.76 -4.06 -15.83
CA LEU A 44 16.57 -5.16 -15.29
C LEU A 44 18.05 -4.96 -15.58
N ARG A 45 18.39 -4.60 -16.83
CA ARG A 45 19.80 -4.31 -17.23
C ARG A 45 20.40 -3.15 -16.46
N MET A 46 19.61 -2.09 -16.23
CA MET A 46 20.05 -0.92 -15.45
C MET A 46 20.47 -1.32 -14.03
N TYR A 47 19.76 -2.24 -13.39
CA TYR A 47 20.08 -2.76 -12.07
C TYR A 47 21.01 -3.99 -12.10
N GLN A 48 21.51 -4.39 -13.28
CA GLN A 48 22.37 -5.55 -13.48
C GLN A 48 21.74 -6.85 -12.95
N LEU A 49 20.41 -6.98 -13.09
CA LEU A 49 19.67 -8.14 -12.65
C LEU A 49 19.60 -9.20 -13.75
N PRO A 50 19.61 -10.52 -13.40
CA PRO A 50 19.40 -11.59 -14.35
C PRO A 50 18.03 -11.45 -15.06
N GLU A 51 18.03 -11.61 -16.39
CA GLU A 51 16.80 -11.66 -17.18
C GLU A 51 16.09 -13.03 -17.10
N GLN A 52 16.79 -14.06 -16.55
CA GLN A 52 16.23 -15.39 -16.35
C GLN A 52 16.87 -16.08 -15.11
N PRO A 53 16.12 -16.82 -14.29
CA PRO A 53 14.66 -16.98 -14.36
C PRO A 53 13.94 -15.70 -13.86
N LEU A 54 12.90 -15.30 -14.59
CA LEU A 54 12.11 -14.10 -14.30
C LEU A 54 10.70 -14.49 -13.85
N TYR A 55 10.27 -13.92 -12.75
CA TYR A 55 8.94 -14.13 -12.16
C TYR A 55 8.21 -12.80 -12.05
N ALA A 56 6.90 -12.78 -12.23
CA ALA A 56 6.13 -11.56 -12.05
C ALA A 56 4.85 -11.80 -11.25
N ILE A 57 4.42 -10.77 -10.52
CA ILE A 57 3.12 -10.69 -9.89
C ILE A 57 2.46 -9.37 -10.24
N TYR A 58 1.18 -9.45 -10.56
CA TYR A 58 0.32 -8.32 -10.86
C TYR A 58 -0.79 -8.22 -9.81
N SER A 59 -0.91 -7.06 -9.20
CA SER A 59 -1.96 -6.66 -8.28
C SER A 59 -2.77 -5.54 -8.91
N SER A 60 -4.09 -5.63 -8.88
CA SER A 60 -4.97 -4.57 -9.39
C SER A 60 -6.24 -4.46 -8.57
N VAL A 61 -6.59 -3.24 -8.20
CA VAL A 61 -7.90 -2.91 -7.59
C VAL A 61 -9.01 -2.75 -8.65
N GLY A 62 -8.67 -2.75 -9.93
CA GLY A 62 -9.57 -2.65 -11.09
C GLY A 62 -9.56 -3.91 -11.94
N GLU A 63 -9.12 -3.77 -13.19
CA GLU A 63 -9.05 -4.88 -14.17
C GLU A 63 -7.98 -5.90 -13.78
N ARG A 64 -8.35 -7.18 -13.69
CA ARG A 64 -7.43 -8.28 -13.39
C ARG A 64 -6.72 -8.80 -14.63
N GLU A 65 -7.31 -8.60 -15.80
CA GLU A 65 -6.75 -8.97 -17.09
C GLU A 65 -6.69 -7.73 -17.97
N ALA A 66 -5.49 -7.39 -18.42
CA ALA A 66 -5.28 -6.27 -19.33
C ALA A 66 -4.38 -6.71 -20.50
N PRO A 67 -4.70 -6.32 -21.74
CA PRO A 67 -3.93 -6.77 -22.93
C PRO A 67 -2.44 -6.44 -22.88
N TRP A 68 -2.06 -5.37 -22.20
CA TRP A 68 -0.67 -4.96 -22.05
C TRP A 68 0.17 -5.91 -21.16
N LEU A 69 -0.46 -6.79 -20.39
CA LEU A 69 0.23 -7.80 -19.58
C LEU A 69 0.75 -8.99 -20.42
N GLU A 70 0.16 -9.28 -21.59
CA GLU A 70 0.52 -10.46 -22.39
C GLU A 70 2.00 -10.47 -22.81
N PRO A 71 2.60 -9.38 -23.30
CA PRO A 71 4.03 -9.36 -23.58
C PRO A 71 4.90 -9.58 -22.35
N ILE A 72 4.45 -9.12 -21.16
CA ILE A 72 5.17 -9.33 -19.91
C ILE A 72 5.07 -10.78 -19.46
N LYS A 73 3.89 -11.39 -19.57
CA LYS A 73 3.71 -12.84 -19.31
C LYS A 73 4.65 -13.67 -20.19
N GLY A 74 4.83 -13.26 -21.45
CA GLY A 74 5.67 -13.97 -22.44
C GLY A 74 7.16 -14.01 -22.07
N ILE A 75 7.68 -13.06 -21.30
CA ILE A 75 9.09 -13.05 -20.87
C ILE A 75 9.31 -13.70 -19.49
N CYS A 76 8.23 -14.01 -18.76
CA CYS A 76 8.31 -14.57 -17.41
C CYS A 76 8.23 -16.10 -17.45
N GLN A 77 9.00 -16.76 -16.61
CA GLN A 77 8.85 -18.19 -16.34
C GLN A 77 7.54 -18.48 -15.60
N ARG A 78 7.10 -17.57 -14.76
CA ARG A 78 5.80 -17.60 -14.10
C ARG A 78 5.27 -16.20 -13.91
N PHE A 79 3.99 -16.02 -14.18
CA PHE A 79 3.23 -14.80 -13.95
C PHE A 79 2.05 -15.13 -13.03
N VAL A 80 1.90 -14.37 -11.96
CA VAL A 80 0.81 -14.52 -10.99
C VAL A 80 -0.06 -13.28 -11.04
N THR A 81 -1.36 -13.43 -11.26
CA THR A 81 -2.34 -12.38 -10.98
C THR A 81 -2.84 -12.61 -9.56
N LEU A 82 -2.64 -11.63 -8.70
CA LEU A 82 -3.10 -11.73 -7.30
C LEU A 82 -4.61 -11.58 -7.24
N ASP A 83 -5.28 -12.58 -6.72
CA ASP A 83 -6.72 -12.67 -6.58
C ASP A 83 -7.15 -13.36 -5.27
N ALA A 84 -8.46 -13.57 -5.14
CA ALA A 84 -9.04 -14.22 -3.97
C ALA A 84 -8.60 -15.69 -3.79
N GLU A 85 -8.25 -16.37 -4.87
CA GLU A 85 -7.88 -17.80 -4.85
C GLU A 85 -6.36 -17.99 -4.69
N THR A 86 -5.57 -16.93 -4.88
CA THR A 86 -4.10 -17.00 -4.76
C THR A 86 -3.69 -17.45 -3.37
N PRO A 87 -2.99 -18.59 -3.19
CA PRO A 87 -2.48 -19.01 -1.88
C PRO A 87 -1.53 -17.97 -1.29
N LEU A 88 -1.68 -17.69 0.01
CA LEU A 88 -0.95 -16.65 0.72
C LEU A 88 -0.07 -17.25 1.82
N PRO A 89 1.05 -16.60 2.18
CA PRO A 89 1.87 -17.00 3.33
C PRO A 89 1.27 -16.50 4.67
N LEU A 90 -0.06 -16.59 4.80
CA LEU A 90 -0.83 -16.30 6.01
C LEU A 90 -1.46 -17.59 6.53
N ALA A 91 -1.54 -17.73 7.85
CA ALA A 91 -2.17 -18.90 8.47
C ALA A 91 -3.70 -18.82 8.43
N GLU A 92 -4.23 -17.61 8.56
CA GLU A 92 -5.67 -17.35 8.58
C GLU A 92 -5.99 -15.98 7.99
N VAL A 93 -7.09 -15.90 7.26
CA VAL A 93 -7.67 -14.65 6.75
C VAL A 93 -9.14 -14.60 7.18
N GLN A 94 -9.44 -13.82 8.24
CA GLN A 94 -10.79 -13.61 8.75
C GLN A 94 -11.51 -12.48 7.99
N TYR A 95 -11.53 -12.58 6.68
CA TYR A 95 -12.20 -11.63 5.79
C TYR A 95 -12.63 -12.37 4.52
N ASP A 96 -13.75 -11.99 3.95
CA ASP A 96 -14.16 -12.55 2.66
C ASP A 96 -13.16 -12.10 1.57
N ARG A 97 -12.35 -13.03 1.09
CA ARG A 97 -11.30 -12.78 0.12
C ARG A 97 -11.82 -12.30 -1.23
N GLN A 98 -13.07 -12.60 -1.57
CA GLN A 98 -13.70 -12.10 -2.81
C GLN A 98 -13.95 -10.59 -2.76
N CYS A 99 -14.11 -10.03 -1.55
CA CYS A 99 -14.35 -8.60 -1.31
C CYS A 99 -13.10 -7.86 -0.81
N LEU A 100 -12.00 -8.58 -0.51
CA LEU A 100 -10.79 -7.98 0.05
C LEU A 100 -9.93 -7.37 -1.06
N GLY A 101 -9.56 -6.10 -0.90
CA GLY A 101 -8.59 -5.43 -1.77
C GLY A 101 -7.24 -6.15 -1.76
N VAL A 102 -6.71 -6.40 -2.95
CA VAL A 102 -5.43 -7.11 -3.13
C VAL A 102 -4.24 -6.31 -2.61
N ASP A 103 -4.30 -4.99 -2.64
CA ASP A 103 -3.34 -4.04 -2.05
C ASP A 103 -3.29 -4.16 -0.52
N ARG A 104 -4.45 -4.28 0.14
CA ARG A 104 -4.55 -4.47 1.58
C ARG A 104 -3.89 -5.78 2.02
N ILE A 105 -4.19 -6.87 1.30
CA ILE A 105 -3.61 -8.17 1.62
C ILE A 105 -2.10 -8.19 1.38
N ALA A 106 -1.63 -7.53 0.32
CA ALA A 106 -0.20 -7.39 0.04
C ALA A 106 0.51 -6.62 1.18
N SER A 107 -0.03 -5.48 1.62
CA SER A 107 0.54 -4.70 2.73
C SER A 107 0.64 -5.53 4.01
N VAL A 108 -0.41 -6.30 4.35
CA VAL A 108 -0.42 -7.17 5.53
C VAL A 108 0.61 -8.29 5.43
N VAL A 109 0.75 -8.93 4.26
CA VAL A 109 1.79 -9.95 4.03
C VAL A 109 3.19 -9.33 4.16
N GLY A 110 3.38 -8.10 3.67
CA GLY A 110 4.65 -7.38 3.81
C GLY A 110 5.05 -7.17 5.27
N VAL A 111 4.09 -6.83 6.14
CA VAL A 111 4.33 -6.70 7.60
C VAL A 111 4.57 -8.06 8.26
N ALA A 112 3.86 -9.11 7.84
CA ALA A 112 3.98 -10.46 8.41
C ALA A 112 5.40 -11.06 8.31
N GLN A 113 6.27 -10.50 7.47
CA GLN A 113 7.67 -10.90 7.35
C GLN A 113 8.61 -10.02 8.20
N LEU A 114 8.14 -8.89 8.71
CA LEU A 114 8.95 -7.93 9.45
C LEU A 114 8.85 -8.11 10.97
N THR A 115 7.71 -8.63 11.45
CA THR A 115 7.44 -8.79 12.87
C THR A 115 6.54 -9.98 13.16
N THR A 116 6.56 -10.44 14.41
CA THR A 116 5.65 -11.43 14.98
C THR A 116 4.65 -10.81 15.96
N GLU A 117 4.77 -9.50 16.22
CA GLU A 117 3.88 -8.80 17.15
C GLU A 117 2.53 -8.47 16.50
N PRO A 118 1.46 -8.28 17.30
CA PRO A 118 0.22 -7.72 16.79
C PRO A 118 0.51 -6.41 16.05
N SER A 119 -0.01 -6.25 14.85
CA SER A 119 0.33 -5.12 13.99
C SER A 119 -0.90 -4.48 13.39
N LEU A 120 -1.00 -3.17 13.50
CA LEU A 120 -1.94 -2.35 12.75
C LEU A 120 -1.22 -1.79 11.52
N VAL A 121 -1.66 -2.19 10.35
CA VAL A 121 -1.16 -1.69 9.07
C VAL A 121 -2.10 -0.58 8.60
N ILE A 122 -1.55 0.60 8.35
CA ILE A 122 -2.32 1.77 7.90
C ILE A 122 -1.74 2.23 6.56
N ASP A 123 -2.54 2.13 5.50
CA ASP A 123 -2.20 2.72 4.19
C ASP A 123 -2.93 4.05 4.03
N ILE A 124 -2.17 5.14 3.92
CA ILE A 124 -2.72 6.49 3.73
C ILE A 124 -2.59 6.86 2.25
N GLY A 125 -3.60 6.46 1.48
CA GLY A 125 -3.70 6.69 0.04
C GLY A 125 -4.95 7.49 -0.35
N THR A 126 -5.55 7.15 -1.49
CA THR A 126 -6.87 7.68 -1.92
C THR A 126 -7.94 7.36 -0.89
N ALA A 127 -7.95 6.14 -0.37
CA ALA A 127 -8.60 5.76 0.87
C ALA A 127 -7.54 5.58 1.96
N ILE A 128 -7.95 5.60 3.22
CA ILE A 128 -7.14 5.14 4.34
C ILE A 128 -7.66 3.77 4.73
N THR A 129 -6.79 2.77 4.74
CA THR A 129 -7.13 1.43 5.21
C THR A 129 -6.46 1.16 6.56
N TYR A 130 -7.13 0.39 7.39
CA TYR A 130 -6.70 -0.03 8.73
C TYR A 130 -6.82 -1.53 8.80
N ASP A 131 -5.72 -2.25 8.83
CA ASP A 131 -5.68 -3.71 8.74
C ASP A 131 -4.97 -4.31 9.95
N LEU A 132 -5.63 -5.25 10.66
CA LEU A 132 -5.09 -5.87 11.86
C LEU A 132 -4.51 -7.26 11.53
N LEU A 133 -3.21 -7.40 11.76
CA LEU A 133 -2.48 -8.65 11.74
C LEU A 133 -2.15 -9.08 13.17
N LEU A 134 -2.52 -10.28 13.53
CA LEU A 134 -2.15 -10.90 14.80
C LEU A 134 -0.96 -11.87 14.63
N PRO A 135 -0.29 -12.23 15.74
CA PRO A 135 0.72 -13.30 15.75
C PRO A 135 0.28 -14.53 14.99
N GLU A 136 1.26 -15.37 14.60
CA GLU A 136 1.01 -16.56 13.79
C GLU A 136 0.44 -16.26 12.39
N ARG A 137 0.66 -15.01 11.89
CA ARG A 137 0.22 -14.55 10.56
C ARG A 137 -1.30 -14.64 10.35
N ARG A 138 -2.07 -14.24 11.34
CA ARG A 138 -3.53 -14.25 11.30
C ARG A 138 -4.05 -12.85 10.95
N TYR A 139 -4.57 -12.69 9.75
CA TYR A 139 -5.19 -11.44 9.31
C TYR A 139 -6.66 -11.38 9.78
N MET A 140 -7.00 -10.36 10.57
CA MET A 140 -8.29 -10.22 11.25
C MET A 140 -9.28 -9.35 10.49
N GLY A 141 -8.88 -8.76 9.37
CA GLY A 141 -9.68 -7.77 8.66
C GLY A 141 -9.33 -6.34 9.07
N GLY A 142 -10.18 -5.40 8.67
CA GLY A 142 -9.90 -3.99 8.90
C GLY A 142 -11.02 -3.07 8.42
N ASN A 143 -10.74 -1.78 8.42
CA ASN A 143 -11.68 -0.72 8.06
C ASN A 143 -11.12 0.14 6.91
N ILE A 144 -12.01 0.90 6.28
CA ILE A 144 -11.67 1.82 5.20
C ILE A 144 -12.34 3.16 5.50
N SER A 145 -11.57 4.25 5.35
CA SER A 145 -12.10 5.61 5.41
C SER A 145 -11.56 6.46 4.24
N PRO A 146 -12.15 7.63 3.95
CA PRO A 146 -11.67 8.47 2.87
C PRO A 146 -10.29 9.05 3.19
N GLY A 147 -9.38 9.06 2.20
CA GLY A 147 -8.09 9.72 2.28
C GLY A 147 -8.17 11.25 2.22
N PRO A 148 -7.04 11.96 2.37
CA PRO A 148 -7.04 13.41 2.50
C PRO A 148 -7.65 14.12 1.28
N GLU A 149 -7.21 13.79 0.08
CA GLU A 149 -7.71 14.42 -1.15
C GLU A 149 -9.20 14.16 -1.37
N LEU A 150 -9.65 12.92 -1.09
CA LEU A 150 -11.06 12.54 -1.23
C LEU A 150 -11.96 13.31 -0.24
N ARG A 151 -11.50 13.56 1.00
CA ARG A 151 -12.22 14.38 1.98
C ARG A 151 -12.31 15.84 1.53
N LEU A 152 -11.21 16.41 1.04
CA LEU A 152 -11.17 17.79 0.53
C LEU A 152 -12.07 17.95 -0.68
N GLN A 153 -12.00 17.01 -1.62
CA GLN A 153 -12.86 17.01 -2.81
C GLN A 153 -14.35 16.90 -2.44
N ALA A 154 -14.70 16.01 -1.50
CA ALA A 154 -16.08 15.85 -1.06
C ALA A 154 -16.66 17.14 -0.46
N LEU A 155 -15.87 17.90 0.31
CA LEU A 155 -16.29 19.20 0.84
C LEU A 155 -16.58 20.20 -0.27
N HIS A 156 -15.82 20.21 -1.35
CA HIS A 156 -16.09 21.04 -2.52
C HIS A 156 -17.33 20.57 -3.29
N ASP A 157 -17.36 19.29 -3.65
CA ASP A 157 -18.36 18.74 -4.58
C ASP A 157 -19.78 18.68 -3.97
N TYR A 158 -19.87 18.46 -2.65
CA TYR A 158 -21.15 18.30 -1.95
C TYR A 158 -21.58 19.52 -1.14
N THR A 159 -20.93 20.68 -1.33
CA THR A 159 -21.36 21.94 -0.72
C THR A 159 -21.44 23.09 -1.74
N ALA A 160 -22.34 24.04 -1.50
CA ALA A 160 -22.61 25.09 -2.48
C ALA A 160 -21.51 26.18 -2.57
N ARG A 161 -20.66 26.34 -1.56
CA ARG A 161 -19.81 27.52 -1.42
C ARG A 161 -18.35 27.20 -0.98
N LEU A 162 -18.04 25.97 -0.60
CA LEU A 162 -16.68 25.68 -0.16
C LEU A 162 -15.73 25.61 -1.35
N PRO A 163 -14.61 26.31 -1.30
CA PRO A 163 -13.62 26.30 -2.38
C PRO A 163 -12.95 24.92 -2.48
N ARG A 164 -12.40 24.62 -3.65
CA ARG A 164 -11.51 23.47 -3.82
C ARG A 164 -10.15 23.78 -3.18
N VAL A 165 -9.75 22.97 -2.23
CA VAL A 165 -8.45 23.05 -1.54
C VAL A 165 -7.71 21.76 -1.83
N PRO A 166 -6.62 21.76 -2.64
CA PRO A 166 -5.85 20.55 -2.93
C PRO A 166 -4.92 20.21 -1.77
N TRP A 167 -4.68 18.92 -1.56
CA TRP A 167 -3.70 18.47 -0.56
C TRP A 167 -2.27 18.87 -0.92
N SER A 168 -1.94 19.00 -2.21
CA SER A 168 -0.61 19.38 -2.70
C SER A 168 -0.10 20.72 -2.15
N ASP A 169 -0.98 21.56 -1.64
CA ASP A 169 -0.61 22.84 -1.03
C ASP A 169 -0.08 22.70 0.40
N ILE A 170 0.12 21.45 0.87
CA ILE A 170 0.59 21.14 2.23
C ILE A 170 1.86 21.90 2.62
N GLN A 171 2.78 22.13 1.67
CA GLN A 171 4.01 22.89 1.94
C GLN A 171 3.75 24.34 2.32
N SER A 172 2.73 24.96 1.74
CA SER A 172 2.31 26.32 2.09
C SER A 172 1.51 26.36 3.41
N HIS A 173 1.05 25.20 3.91
CA HIS A 173 0.22 25.08 5.10
C HIS A 173 0.93 24.44 6.30
N LEU A 174 2.23 24.17 6.21
CA LEU A 174 2.99 23.55 7.31
C LEU A 174 2.89 24.31 8.64
N ASP A 175 2.84 25.64 8.58
CA ASP A 175 2.70 26.47 9.77
C ASP A 175 1.31 26.36 10.41
N LEU A 176 0.27 26.00 9.63
CA LEU A 176 -1.08 25.80 10.11
C LEU A 176 -1.21 24.59 11.04
N TRP A 177 -0.34 23.58 10.90
CA TRP A 177 -0.37 22.43 11.79
C TRP A 177 -0.22 22.79 13.28
N TYR A 178 0.43 23.93 13.59
CA TYR A 178 0.59 24.44 14.96
C TYR A 178 -0.62 25.25 15.43
N GLN A 179 -1.57 25.54 14.52
CA GLN A 179 -2.82 26.24 14.88
C GLN A 179 -3.90 25.22 15.22
N GLU A 180 -4.76 25.55 16.17
CA GLU A 180 -5.91 24.69 16.50
C GLU A 180 -7.09 24.89 15.55
N LEU A 181 -7.29 26.12 15.07
CA LEU A 181 -8.40 26.54 14.22
C LEU A 181 -7.91 27.39 13.05
N GLY A 182 -8.52 27.23 11.89
CA GLY A 182 -8.27 28.09 10.72
C GLY A 182 -9.00 29.43 10.87
N GLU A 183 -8.34 30.49 10.45
CA GLU A 183 -8.90 31.86 10.46
C GLU A 183 -9.59 32.23 9.15
N GLN A 184 -9.37 31.42 8.09
CA GLN A 184 -9.97 31.57 6.76
C GLN A 184 -10.59 30.26 6.31
N THR A 185 -11.51 30.30 5.34
CA THR A 185 -12.27 29.12 4.92
C THR A 185 -11.39 28.00 4.37
N ASP A 186 -10.39 28.31 3.57
CA ASP A 186 -9.42 27.34 3.02
C ASP A 186 -8.58 26.70 4.13
N GLN A 187 -8.09 27.48 5.08
CA GLN A 187 -7.37 27.01 6.25
C GLN A 187 -8.26 26.11 7.13
N ALA A 188 -9.50 26.52 7.36
CA ALA A 188 -10.45 25.74 8.17
C ALA A 188 -10.77 24.38 7.51
N ILE A 189 -10.94 24.35 6.19
CA ILE A 189 -11.14 23.12 5.40
C ILE A 189 -9.90 22.21 5.55
N TRP A 190 -8.73 22.75 5.27
CA TRP A 190 -7.50 21.98 5.27
C TRP A 190 -7.18 21.42 6.67
N LEU A 191 -7.19 22.29 7.71
CA LEU A 191 -6.97 21.86 9.10
C LEU A 191 -7.99 20.86 9.59
N GLY A 192 -9.27 21.08 9.25
CA GLY A 192 -10.35 20.17 9.62
C GLY A 192 -10.12 18.77 9.08
N VAL A 193 -9.73 18.65 7.80
CA VAL A 193 -9.40 17.36 7.18
C VAL A 193 -8.14 16.78 7.79
N ALA A 194 -7.04 17.54 7.86
CA ALA A 194 -5.76 17.05 8.34
C ALA A 194 -5.84 16.54 9.79
N ARG A 195 -6.41 17.35 10.69
CA ARG A 195 -6.57 16.96 12.11
C ARG A 195 -7.56 15.81 12.30
N SER A 196 -8.64 15.75 11.52
CA SER A 196 -9.58 14.62 11.61
C SER A 196 -8.91 13.30 11.31
N ILE A 197 -7.98 13.25 10.33
CA ILE A 197 -7.22 12.04 9.99
C ILE A 197 -6.27 11.66 11.12
N VAL A 198 -5.53 12.63 11.69
CA VAL A 198 -4.64 12.37 12.83
C VAL A 198 -5.42 11.81 14.02
N HIS A 199 -6.53 12.44 14.39
CA HIS A 199 -7.38 11.99 15.50
C HIS A 199 -7.99 10.61 15.24
N GLU A 200 -8.38 10.33 14.01
CA GLU A 200 -8.91 9.03 13.60
C GLU A 200 -7.84 7.94 13.78
N ILE A 201 -6.63 8.16 13.26
CA ILE A 201 -5.52 7.22 13.39
C ILE A 201 -5.16 6.98 14.85
N ASP A 202 -4.97 8.07 15.63
CA ASP A 202 -4.64 7.97 17.06
C ASP A 202 -5.72 7.22 17.85
N SER A 203 -7.00 7.42 17.52
CA SER A 203 -8.11 6.71 18.15
C SER A 203 -8.11 5.21 17.85
N TYR A 204 -7.80 4.80 16.60
CA TYR A 204 -7.62 3.38 16.26
C TYR A 204 -6.47 2.76 17.05
N ILE A 205 -5.32 3.44 17.09
CA ILE A 205 -4.14 2.95 17.83
C ILE A 205 -4.47 2.79 19.31
N GLU A 206 -5.07 3.81 19.92
CA GLU A 206 -5.44 3.79 21.35
C GLU A 206 -6.43 2.67 21.67
N GLY A 207 -7.44 2.52 20.84
CA GLY A 207 -8.45 1.47 20.99
C GLY A 207 -7.85 0.06 20.93
N LEU A 208 -7.00 -0.19 19.95
CA LEU A 208 -6.37 -1.50 19.77
C LEU A 208 -5.30 -1.80 20.81
N ARG A 209 -4.53 -0.82 21.28
CA ARG A 209 -3.53 -1.00 22.34
C ARG A 209 -4.12 -1.42 23.68
N LYS A 210 -5.38 -1.09 23.96
CA LYS A 210 -6.09 -1.60 25.15
C LYS A 210 -6.21 -3.12 25.13
N ARG A 211 -6.35 -3.71 23.93
CA ARG A 211 -6.48 -5.16 23.73
C ARG A 211 -5.13 -5.82 23.40
N TYR A 212 -4.26 -5.11 22.72
CA TYR A 212 -2.94 -5.57 22.27
C TYR A 212 -1.86 -4.58 22.74
N PRO A 213 -1.36 -4.69 23.97
CA PRO A 213 -0.41 -3.73 24.54
C PRO A 213 0.91 -3.58 23.79
N SER A 214 1.35 -4.67 23.11
CA SER A 214 2.55 -4.69 22.26
C SER A 214 2.27 -4.32 20.79
N LEU A 215 1.10 -3.74 20.48
CA LEU A 215 0.71 -3.38 19.12
C LEU A 215 1.76 -2.51 18.44
N GLU A 216 2.32 -3.01 17.36
CA GLU A 216 3.11 -2.24 16.41
C GLU A 216 2.21 -1.55 15.40
N VAL A 217 2.60 -0.36 14.96
CA VAL A 217 1.85 0.42 13.98
C VAL A 217 2.74 0.66 12.77
N TRP A 218 2.32 0.15 11.63
CA TRP A 218 3.02 0.26 10.35
C TRP A 218 2.24 1.18 9.43
N ILE A 219 2.90 2.23 8.93
CA ILE A 219 2.28 3.23 8.05
C ILE A 219 2.92 3.17 6.69
N THR A 220 2.08 3.11 5.66
CA THR A 220 2.43 3.14 4.23
C THR A 220 1.52 4.10 3.47
N GLY A 221 1.68 4.16 2.16
CA GLY A 221 0.87 5.00 1.28
C GLY A 221 1.50 6.33 0.91
N GLY A 222 0.92 6.97 -0.08
CA GLY A 222 1.48 8.18 -0.68
C GLY A 222 1.51 9.40 0.25
N TYR A 223 0.67 9.40 1.29
CA TYR A 223 0.58 10.48 2.29
C TYR A 223 1.21 10.10 3.65
N ALA A 224 1.81 8.93 3.78
CA ALA A 224 2.38 8.45 5.05
C ALA A 224 3.31 9.48 5.73
N VAL A 225 4.24 10.04 4.94
CA VAL A 225 5.25 11.00 5.43
C VAL A 225 4.64 12.31 5.91
N ASP A 226 3.50 12.71 5.34
CA ASP A 226 2.81 13.94 5.70
C ASP A 226 2.21 13.87 7.11
N PHE A 227 1.71 12.67 7.49
CA PHE A 227 0.97 12.48 8.72
C PHE A 227 1.80 11.96 9.89
N VAL A 228 2.82 11.13 9.64
CA VAL A 228 3.54 10.39 10.69
C VAL A 228 4.07 11.27 11.82
N LYS A 229 4.55 12.47 11.50
CA LYS A 229 5.12 13.42 12.49
C LYS A 229 4.07 14.05 13.43
N TRP A 230 2.78 13.94 13.11
CA TRP A 230 1.68 14.51 13.87
C TRP A 230 0.94 13.49 14.73
N LEU A 231 1.28 12.20 14.58
CA LEU A 231 0.70 11.13 15.37
C LEU A 231 1.27 11.13 16.77
N LYS A 232 0.41 10.85 17.74
CA LYS A 232 0.76 10.78 19.16
C LYS A 232 1.63 9.55 19.50
N TYR A 233 1.47 8.49 18.75
CA TYR A 233 2.10 7.19 19.03
C TYR A 233 3.26 6.90 18.08
N PRO A 234 4.31 6.21 18.57
CA PRO A 234 5.39 5.77 17.70
C PRO A 234 4.88 4.78 16.65
N THR A 235 5.39 4.95 15.42
CA THR A 235 5.01 4.17 14.25
C THR A 235 6.23 3.82 13.42
N PHE A 236 6.16 2.70 12.70
CA PHE A 236 7.11 2.35 11.65
C PHE A 236 6.57 2.87 10.31
N VAL A 237 7.43 3.51 9.52
CA VAL A 237 7.07 3.97 8.16
C VAL A 237 7.78 3.10 7.15
N GLU A 238 7.02 2.39 6.34
CA GLU A 238 7.55 1.59 5.22
C GLU A 238 6.70 1.87 3.97
N THR A 239 7.22 2.70 3.10
CA THR A 239 6.48 3.16 1.91
C THR A 239 6.27 2.09 0.83
N ASN A 240 7.02 0.98 0.91
CA ASN A 240 7.00 -0.11 -0.06
C ASN A 240 6.39 -1.40 0.51
N LEU A 241 5.44 -1.28 1.46
CA LEU A 241 4.80 -2.48 2.07
C LEU A 241 4.06 -3.34 1.07
N VAL A 242 3.36 -2.72 0.12
CA VAL A 242 2.65 -3.44 -0.96
C VAL A 242 3.65 -4.24 -1.78
N GLU A 243 4.73 -3.61 -2.25
CA GLU A 243 5.75 -4.24 -3.08
C GLU A 243 6.48 -5.36 -2.32
N ARG A 244 6.75 -5.17 -1.01
CA ARG A 244 7.28 -6.24 -0.15
C ARG A 244 6.33 -7.43 -0.11
N GLY A 245 5.07 -7.18 0.17
CA GLY A 245 4.07 -8.24 0.24
C GLY A 245 3.88 -8.96 -1.09
N LEU A 246 3.87 -8.24 -2.20
CA LEU A 246 3.82 -8.85 -3.53
C LEU A 246 5.02 -9.77 -3.78
N ARG A 247 6.26 -9.34 -3.41
CA ARG A 247 7.43 -10.20 -3.49
C ARG A 247 7.25 -11.47 -2.65
N ASP A 248 6.83 -11.32 -1.41
CA ASP A 248 6.74 -12.43 -0.47
C ASP A 248 5.62 -13.42 -0.87
N ILE A 249 4.51 -12.92 -1.43
CA ILE A 249 3.47 -13.76 -2.03
C ILE A 249 4.04 -14.52 -3.24
N LEU A 250 4.75 -13.84 -4.13
CA LEU A 250 5.31 -14.46 -5.33
C LEU A 250 6.37 -15.52 -4.97
N GLN A 251 7.25 -15.24 -4.01
CA GLN A 251 8.22 -16.21 -3.50
C GLN A 251 7.52 -17.46 -2.94
N TYR A 252 6.46 -17.26 -2.16
CA TYR A 252 5.66 -18.37 -1.64
C TYR A 252 5.02 -19.20 -2.77
N GLN A 253 4.53 -18.55 -3.84
CA GLN A 253 3.97 -19.22 -5.00
C GLN A 253 5.02 -20.01 -5.80
N VAL A 254 6.24 -19.47 -5.94
CA VAL A 254 7.36 -20.13 -6.64
C VAL A 254 7.81 -21.36 -5.86
N ALA A 255 7.99 -21.25 -4.54
CA ALA A 255 8.39 -22.37 -3.70
C ALA A 255 7.39 -23.55 -3.77
N ARG A 256 6.09 -23.28 -3.70
CA ARG A 256 5.05 -24.34 -3.80
C ARG A 256 5.04 -25.09 -5.12
N SER A 257 5.47 -24.48 -6.21
CA SER A 257 5.52 -25.15 -7.52
C SER A 257 6.71 -26.10 -7.67
N HIS A 258 7.69 -26.02 -6.79
CA HIS A 258 8.81 -26.97 -6.79
C HIS A 258 8.50 -28.22 -5.95
N ASP A 259 7.48 -28.16 -5.07
CA ASP A 259 7.07 -29.25 -4.19
C ASP A 259 5.89 -30.07 -4.77
N SER A 260 5.32 -29.68 -5.87
CA SER A 260 4.23 -30.34 -6.60
C SER A 260 4.69 -30.94 -7.93
#